data_cb322897d1f27c23fab750e55b5a6b8a
#
_entry.id   cb322897d1f27c23fab750e55b5a6b8a
#
_cell.length_a   1.000
_cell.length_b   1.000
_cell.length_c   1.000
_cell.angle_alpha   90.00
_cell.angle_beta   90.00
_cell.angle_gamma   90.00
#
_symmetry.space_group_name_H-M   'P 1'
#
loop_
_entity.id
_entity.type
_entity.pdbx_description
1 polymer ?
#
loop_
_entity_poly.entity_id
_entity_poly.type
_entity_poly.pdbx_seq_one_letter_code
_entity_poly.pdbx_strand_id
1 'polypeptide(L)'
;MNMEKKLRVGVLGATGMVGQRFITLLANHPWYEIAALAASPRSAGKTYEEAVGGRWKMQTPMPECVKKMAVMNVNEIEKVASEVDFVFSAVDMTKEEIRAIEDAYAKTETPVVSNNSAHRWTPDVPMVVPEINPEHFKVIEFQKKRLGTKRGFVAVKPNCSIQSYAPVLTAWKEFEPYEVVATTYQAISGAGKTFKDWPEMEGNIIPYIGGEEEKSEQEPLRLWGEIKDGEIVKASEPASASVYRFWTDIQQLYL
;
A
#
# COMPACT_ATOMS: atom_id res chain seq x y z
N MET A 1 9.50 6.49 -22.35
CA MET A 1 8.18 7.02 -22.72
C MET A 1 8.15 8.48 -22.29
N ASN A 2 8.26 9.42 -23.21
CA ASN A 2 8.20 10.85 -22.92
C ASN A 2 6.71 11.20 -22.85
N MET A 3 6.13 11.29 -21.67
CA MET A 3 4.74 11.74 -21.53
C MET A 3 4.74 13.27 -21.55
N GLU A 4 4.13 13.85 -22.56
CA GLU A 4 3.97 15.32 -22.68
C GLU A 4 3.16 15.92 -21.53
N LYS A 5 2.36 15.13 -20.83
CA LYS A 5 1.55 15.53 -19.68
C LYS A 5 1.66 14.50 -18.56
N LYS A 6 1.98 14.98 -17.34
CA LYS A 6 1.99 14.14 -16.14
C LYS A 6 0.56 13.74 -15.75
N LEU A 7 0.40 12.54 -15.19
CA LEU A 7 -0.86 12.12 -14.57
C LEU A 7 -1.03 12.80 -13.21
N ARG A 8 -2.24 13.27 -12.95
CA ARG A 8 -2.62 13.93 -11.70
C ARG A 8 -2.92 12.87 -10.64
N VAL A 9 -2.21 12.91 -9.53
CA VAL A 9 -2.29 11.91 -8.48
C VAL A 9 -2.87 12.51 -7.20
N GLY A 10 -3.83 11.81 -6.61
CA GLY A 10 -4.30 12.08 -5.25
C GLY A 10 -3.61 11.17 -4.23
N VAL A 11 -3.37 11.70 -3.03
CA VAL A 11 -2.89 10.92 -1.89
C VAL A 11 -3.95 10.92 -0.79
N LEU A 12 -4.59 9.78 -0.58
CA LEU A 12 -5.56 9.57 0.50
C LEU A 12 -4.82 9.14 1.77
N GLY A 13 -5.10 9.78 2.90
CA GLY A 13 -4.32 9.59 4.13
C GLY A 13 -3.00 10.39 4.14
N ALA A 14 -2.97 11.52 3.42
CA ALA A 14 -1.78 12.33 3.15
C ALA A 14 -1.01 12.79 4.40
N THR A 15 -1.66 12.94 5.56
CA THR A 15 -1.03 13.42 6.80
C THR A 15 -0.39 12.30 7.64
N GLY A 16 -0.67 11.03 7.32
CA GLY A 16 -0.05 9.86 7.95
C GLY A 16 1.38 9.61 7.44
N MET A 17 2.16 8.78 8.14
CA MET A 17 3.55 8.49 7.78
C MET A 17 3.69 7.94 6.35
N VAL A 18 2.84 7.00 5.95
CA VAL A 18 2.86 6.43 4.60
C VAL A 18 2.47 7.47 3.56
N GLY A 19 1.45 8.29 3.84
CA GLY A 19 1.07 9.41 2.96
C GLY A 19 2.21 10.41 2.77
N GLN A 20 2.92 10.77 3.84
CA GLN A 20 4.11 11.62 3.77
C GLN A 20 5.21 10.99 2.91
N ARG A 21 5.39 9.66 3.01
CA ARG A 21 6.35 8.94 2.16
C ARG A 21 5.95 8.97 0.69
N PHE A 22 4.68 8.77 0.35
CA PHE A 22 4.18 8.95 -1.01
C PHE A 22 4.50 10.36 -1.53
N ILE A 23 4.22 11.39 -0.73
CA ILE A 23 4.47 12.78 -1.11
C ILE A 23 5.95 13.03 -1.42
N THR A 24 6.87 12.52 -0.58
CA THR A 24 8.31 12.69 -0.83
C THR A 24 8.76 11.99 -2.12
N LEU A 25 8.21 10.82 -2.44
CA LEU A 25 8.54 10.08 -3.66
C LEU A 25 7.92 10.71 -4.92
N LEU A 26 6.75 11.34 -4.79
CA LEU A 26 6.00 11.90 -5.91
C LEU A 26 6.41 13.35 -6.25
N ALA A 27 7.02 14.08 -5.32
CA ALA A 27 7.30 15.51 -5.46
C ALA A 27 8.07 15.87 -6.75
N ASN A 28 9.00 15.04 -7.18
CA ASN A 28 9.78 15.22 -8.40
C ASN A 28 9.63 14.04 -9.38
N HIS A 29 8.48 13.36 -9.32
CA HIS A 29 8.28 12.18 -10.16
C HIS A 29 8.20 12.56 -11.65
N PRO A 30 8.84 11.81 -12.56
CA PRO A 30 8.85 12.17 -13.98
C PRO A 30 7.48 12.05 -14.66
N TRP A 31 6.61 11.16 -14.18
CA TRP A 31 5.33 10.82 -14.80
C TRP A 31 4.11 11.33 -14.02
N TYR A 32 4.28 11.70 -12.76
CA TYR A 32 3.17 12.06 -11.89
C TYR A 32 3.33 13.46 -11.30
N GLU A 33 2.20 14.12 -11.06
CA GLU A 33 2.11 15.36 -10.29
C GLU A 33 1.07 15.19 -9.17
N ILE A 34 1.37 15.72 -8.00
CA ILE A 34 0.45 15.68 -6.87
C ILE A 34 -0.62 16.74 -7.10
N ALA A 35 -1.86 16.33 -7.35
CA ALA A 35 -2.99 17.20 -7.62
C ALA A 35 -3.93 17.35 -6.41
N ALA A 36 -4.07 16.33 -5.58
CA ALA A 36 -4.92 16.35 -4.39
C ALA A 36 -4.25 15.68 -3.19
N LEU A 37 -4.42 16.26 -2.02
CA LEU A 37 -4.06 15.71 -0.73
C LEU A 37 -5.32 15.58 0.09
N ALA A 38 -5.71 14.37 0.46
CA ALA A 38 -6.92 14.12 1.24
C ALA A 38 -6.58 13.43 2.57
N ALA A 39 -7.28 13.83 3.62
CA ALA A 39 -7.10 13.28 4.95
C ALA A 39 -8.44 13.30 5.72
N SER A 40 -8.39 12.96 7.01
CA SER A 40 -9.57 12.98 7.88
C SER A 40 -10.23 14.36 7.94
N PRO A 41 -11.53 14.45 8.27
CA PRO A 41 -12.26 15.73 8.40
C PRO A 41 -11.56 16.75 9.30
N ARG A 42 -10.79 16.29 10.31
CA ARG A 42 -10.03 17.19 11.23
C ARG A 42 -8.91 17.97 10.53
N SER A 43 -8.39 17.43 9.45
CA SER A 43 -7.31 18.04 8.66
C SER A 43 -7.83 18.85 7.46
N ALA A 44 -9.05 18.59 7.04
CA ALA A 44 -9.65 19.23 5.88
C ALA A 44 -9.77 20.75 6.02
N GLY A 45 -9.57 21.47 4.93
CA GLY A 45 -9.63 22.94 4.85
C GLY A 45 -8.38 23.67 5.31
N LYS A 46 -7.41 22.97 5.91
CA LYS A 46 -6.09 23.52 6.29
C LYS A 46 -5.11 23.40 5.14
N THR A 47 -4.07 24.22 5.12
CA THR A 47 -2.91 23.93 4.28
C THR A 47 -2.24 22.64 4.74
N TYR A 48 -1.54 21.97 3.83
CA TYR A 48 -0.89 20.70 4.18
C TYR A 48 0.13 20.87 5.32
N GLU A 49 0.91 21.97 5.29
CA GLU A 49 1.86 22.29 6.36
C GLU A 49 1.16 22.45 7.72
N GLU A 50 0.04 23.17 7.77
CA GLU A 50 -0.77 23.31 9.00
C GLU A 50 -1.41 21.97 9.43
N ALA A 51 -1.94 21.21 8.48
CA ALA A 51 -2.59 19.92 8.76
C ALA A 51 -1.61 18.88 9.31
N VAL A 52 -0.38 18.85 8.81
CA VAL A 52 0.71 18.02 9.34
C VAL A 52 1.23 18.59 10.65
N GLY A 53 1.39 19.91 10.73
CA GLY A 53 1.98 20.59 11.88
C GLY A 53 3.36 19.99 12.20
N GLY A 54 3.68 19.83 13.48
CA GLY A 54 4.94 19.24 13.95
C GLY A 54 5.07 17.71 13.74
N ARG A 55 4.15 17.07 12.99
CA ARG A 55 4.10 15.61 12.77
C ARG A 55 4.75 15.16 11.46
N TRP A 56 5.58 16.00 10.85
CA TRP A 56 6.38 15.56 9.69
C TRP A 56 7.41 14.53 10.16
N LYS A 57 7.36 13.32 9.59
CA LYS A 57 8.15 12.16 10.02
C LYS A 57 9.31 11.82 9.07
N MET A 58 9.36 12.47 7.91
CA MET A 58 10.41 12.19 6.94
C MET A 58 11.71 12.93 7.29
N GLN A 59 12.85 12.33 6.94
CA GLN A 59 14.17 12.95 7.10
C GLN A 59 14.37 14.13 6.15
N THR A 60 13.81 14.02 4.94
CA THR A 60 13.83 15.12 3.96
C THR A 60 12.82 16.19 4.34
N PRO A 61 13.11 17.47 4.08
CA PRO A 61 12.14 18.54 4.27
C PRO A 61 10.84 18.30 3.51
N MET A 62 9.74 18.83 4.02
CA MET A 62 8.46 18.82 3.31
C MET A 62 8.62 19.52 1.95
N PRO A 63 8.23 18.87 0.83
CA PRO A 63 8.32 19.48 -0.49
C PRO A 63 7.53 20.79 -0.60
N GLU A 64 8.13 21.82 -1.20
CA GLU A 64 7.50 23.13 -1.34
C GLU A 64 6.18 23.08 -2.13
N CYS A 65 6.11 22.21 -3.14
CA CYS A 65 4.93 22.06 -4.00
C CYS A 65 3.65 21.66 -3.24
N VAL A 66 3.76 21.05 -2.06
CA VAL A 66 2.60 20.60 -1.29
C VAL A 66 2.27 21.46 -0.08
N LYS A 67 3.21 22.25 0.43
CA LYS A 67 3.04 22.99 1.71
C LYS A 67 1.75 23.80 1.78
N LYS A 68 1.45 24.54 0.72
CA LYS A 68 0.28 25.43 0.64
C LYS A 68 -0.96 24.79 0.01
N MET A 69 -0.88 23.51 -0.40
CA MET A 69 -2.05 22.80 -0.91
C MET A 69 -3.10 22.65 0.20
N ALA A 70 -4.35 22.95 -0.11
CA ALA A 70 -5.45 22.69 0.80
C ALA A 70 -5.68 21.18 0.94
N VAL A 71 -5.76 20.70 2.17
CA VAL A 71 -6.11 19.30 2.45
C VAL A 71 -7.62 19.13 2.28
N MET A 72 -8.01 18.19 1.45
CA MET A 72 -9.39 17.82 1.20
C MET A 72 -9.89 16.81 2.24
N ASN A 73 -11.20 16.76 2.45
CA ASN A 73 -11.81 15.70 3.24
C ASN A 73 -11.85 14.41 2.41
N VAL A 74 -11.25 13.34 2.90
CA VAL A 74 -11.20 12.04 2.21
C VAL A 74 -12.59 11.45 1.94
N ASN A 75 -13.60 11.84 2.70
CA ASN A 75 -14.98 11.41 2.52
C ASN A 75 -15.74 12.23 1.45
N GLU A 76 -15.17 13.33 0.94
CA GLU A 76 -15.72 14.10 -0.19
C GLU A 76 -15.25 13.48 -1.52
N ILE A 77 -15.68 12.24 -1.75
CA ILE A 77 -15.13 11.34 -2.80
C ILE A 77 -15.21 11.98 -4.18
N GLU A 78 -16.38 12.45 -4.61
CA GLU A 78 -16.62 13.08 -5.91
C GLU A 78 -15.69 14.28 -6.14
N LYS A 79 -15.53 15.10 -5.09
CA LYS A 79 -14.71 16.30 -5.13
C LYS A 79 -13.22 15.96 -5.31
N VAL A 80 -12.72 14.99 -4.56
CA VAL A 80 -11.33 14.54 -4.70
C VAL A 80 -11.12 13.86 -6.06
N ALA A 81 -12.05 13.01 -6.48
CA ALA A 81 -11.99 12.29 -7.74
C ALA A 81 -11.95 13.22 -8.96
N SER A 82 -12.64 14.37 -8.91
CA SER A 82 -12.63 15.35 -10.00
C SER A 82 -11.27 16.00 -10.25
N GLU A 83 -10.39 16.01 -9.24
CA GLU A 83 -9.08 16.65 -9.30
C GLU A 83 -7.96 15.72 -9.78
N VAL A 84 -8.21 14.42 -9.90
CA VAL A 84 -7.15 13.42 -10.08
C VAL A 84 -7.43 12.44 -11.22
N ASP A 85 -6.37 11.84 -11.73
CA ASP A 85 -6.47 10.73 -12.68
C ASP A 85 -6.51 9.36 -11.96
N PHE A 86 -5.87 9.25 -10.79
CA PHE A 86 -5.93 8.11 -9.89
C PHE A 86 -5.49 8.51 -8.48
N VAL A 87 -5.63 7.60 -7.51
CA VAL A 87 -5.22 7.86 -6.12
C VAL A 87 -4.33 6.75 -5.57
N PHE A 88 -3.36 7.15 -4.72
CA PHE A 88 -2.73 6.26 -3.76
C PHE A 88 -3.49 6.32 -2.43
N SER A 89 -3.86 5.17 -1.88
CA SER A 89 -4.57 5.07 -0.61
C SER A 89 -3.66 4.58 0.51
N ALA A 90 -3.57 5.38 1.57
CA ALA A 90 -2.89 5.09 2.82
C ALA A 90 -3.74 5.59 4.01
N VAL A 91 -5.05 5.43 3.91
CA VAL A 91 -5.99 5.82 4.97
C VAL A 91 -5.84 4.91 6.19
N ASP A 92 -6.09 5.47 7.36
CA ASP A 92 -6.03 4.76 8.65
C ASP A 92 -7.45 4.71 9.25
N MET A 93 -8.11 3.58 9.02
CA MET A 93 -9.49 3.30 9.39
C MET A 93 -9.65 1.79 9.64
N THR A 94 -10.83 1.34 10.03
CA THR A 94 -11.14 -0.11 10.07
C THR A 94 -11.08 -0.72 8.66
N LYS A 95 -10.85 -2.02 8.57
CA LYS A 95 -10.80 -2.72 7.26
C LYS A 95 -12.09 -2.54 6.46
N GLU A 96 -13.21 -2.52 7.13
CA GLU A 96 -14.55 -2.34 6.55
C GLU A 96 -14.68 -0.93 5.94
N GLU A 97 -14.29 0.09 6.69
CA GLU A 97 -14.32 1.48 6.21
C GLU A 97 -13.35 1.69 5.04
N ILE A 98 -12.14 1.08 5.11
CA ILE A 98 -11.16 1.15 4.02
C ILE A 98 -11.73 0.53 2.75
N ARG A 99 -12.33 -0.67 2.83
CA ARG A 99 -12.97 -1.30 1.67
C ARG A 99 -14.06 -0.43 1.09
N ALA A 100 -14.92 0.11 1.95
CA ALA A 100 -16.03 0.94 1.51
C ALA A 100 -15.56 2.22 0.80
N ILE A 101 -14.56 2.91 1.34
CA ILE A 101 -14.07 4.15 0.76
C ILE A 101 -13.28 3.91 -0.54
N GLU A 102 -12.45 2.88 -0.58
CA GLU A 102 -11.66 2.53 -1.78
C GLU A 102 -12.58 2.07 -2.93
N ASP A 103 -13.60 1.24 -2.66
CA ASP A 103 -14.62 0.88 -3.64
C ASP A 103 -15.44 2.12 -4.10
N ALA A 104 -15.72 3.07 -3.20
CA ALA A 104 -16.43 4.29 -3.56
C ALA A 104 -15.61 5.17 -4.49
N TYR A 105 -14.30 5.35 -4.25
CA TYR A 105 -13.41 6.03 -5.20
C TYR A 105 -13.35 5.31 -6.55
N ALA A 106 -13.22 3.98 -6.55
CA ALA A 106 -13.23 3.22 -7.80
C ALA A 106 -14.53 3.43 -8.59
N LYS A 107 -15.69 3.50 -7.91
CA LYS A 107 -16.99 3.76 -8.56
C LYS A 107 -17.12 5.14 -9.20
N THR A 108 -16.31 6.11 -8.82
CA THR A 108 -16.21 7.41 -9.54
C THR A 108 -15.29 7.35 -10.77
N GLU A 109 -14.97 6.17 -11.26
CA GLU A 109 -14.01 5.92 -12.35
C GLU A 109 -12.56 6.31 -12.02
N THR A 110 -12.25 6.43 -10.72
CA THR A 110 -10.90 6.77 -10.22
C THR A 110 -10.19 5.49 -9.78
N PRO A 111 -9.13 5.04 -10.48
CA PRO A 111 -8.32 3.91 -10.02
C PRO A 111 -7.69 4.18 -8.66
N VAL A 112 -7.69 3.16 -7.80
CA VAL A 112 -7.11 3.19 -6.46
C VAL A 112 -5.94 2.22 -6.38
N VAL A 113 -4.75 2.72 -6.05
CA VAL A 113 -3.58 1.90 -5.71
C VAL A 113 -3.40 1.95 -4.20
N SER A 114 -3.74 0.86 -3.54
CA SER A 114 -3.82 0.84 -2.07
C SER A 114 -2.59 0.24 -1.41
N ASN A 115 -2.10 0.94 -0.39
CA ASN A 115 -1.10 0.43 0.55
C ASN A 115 -1.73 -0.42 1.67
N ASN A 116 -3.06 -0.36 1.82
CA ASN A 116 -3.79 -0.99 2.91
C ASN A 116 -3.96 -2.50 2.72
N SER A 117 -4.21 -3.20 3.81
CA SER A 117 -4.42 -4.66 3.78
C SER A 117 -5.88 -5.06 3.54
N ALA A 118 -6.81 -4.09 3.53
CA ALA A 118 -8.24 -4.37 3.56
C ALA A 118 -8.74 -5.20 2.37
N HIS A 119 -8.24 -4.92 1.18
CA HIS A 119 -8.61 -5.61 -0.07
C HIS A 119 -7.66 -6.75 -0.48
N ARG A 120 -6.60 -7.06 0.30
CA ARG A 120 -5.63 -8.10 -0.11
C ARG A 120 -6.25 -9.47 -0.37
N TRP A 121 -7.38 -9.78 0.28
CA TRP A 121 -8.09 -11.05 0.15
C TRP A 121 -9.43 -10.94 -0.59
N THR A 122 -9.75 -9.77 -1.14
CA THR A 122 -10.92 -9.63 -2.02
C THR A 122 -10.64 -10.39 -3.32
N PRO A 123 -11.51 -11.31 -3.74
CA PRO A 123 -11.18 -12.29 -4.80
C PRO A 123 -10.77 -11.65 -6.13
N ASP A 124 -11.45 -10.60 -6.56
CA ASP A 124 -11.24 -9.89 -7.81
C ASP A 124 -10.35 -8.64 -7.69
N VAL A 125 -9.70 -8.44 -6.53
CA VAL A 125 -8.73 -7.35 -6.35
C VAL A 125 -7.32 -7.91 -6.51
N PRO A 126 -6.53 -7.41 -7.48
CA PRO A 126 -5.17 -7.88 -7.68
C PRO A 126 -4.25 -7.36 -6.56
N MET A 127 -3.57 -8.30 -5.88
CA MET A 127 -2.43 -8.02 -5.02
C MET A 127 -1.18 -8.23 -5.85
N VAL A 128 -0.43 -7.16 -6.13
CA VAL A 128 0.61 -7.18 -7.16
C VAL A 128 1.98 -6.76 -6.64
N VAL A 129 2.97 -7.54 -7.04
CA VAL A 129 4.37 -7.15 -7.19
C VAL A 129 4.67 -7.26 -8.68
N PRO A 130 4.90 -6.15 -9.41
CA PRO A 130 4.95 -6.16 -10.87
C PRO A 130 6.00 -7.11 -11.47
N GLU A 131 7.07 -7.40 -10.73
CA GLU A 131 8.12 -8.34 -11.11
C GLU A 131 7.70 -9.81 -10.95
N ILE A 132 6.61 -10.09 -10.22
CA ILE A 132 6.17 -11.44 -9.88
C ILE A 132 4.94 -11.84 -10.70
N ASN A 133 3.91 -11.02 -10.66
CA ASN A 133 2.56 -11.40 -11.11
C ASN A 133 1.80 -10.28 -11.85
N PRO A 134 2.41 -9.62 -12.86
CA PRO A 134 1.72 -8.56 -13.60
C PRO A 134 0.45 -9.05 -14.31
N GLU A 135 0.35 -10.34 -14.62
CA GLU A 135 -0.83 -10.97 -15.22
C GLU A 135 -2.06 -10.90 -14.31
N HIS A 136 -1.89 -10.76 -13.00
CA HIS A 136 -3.02 -10.60 -12.08
C HIS A 136 -3.83 -9.32 -12.35
N PHE A 137 -3.28 -8.32 -13.02
CA PHE A 137 -4.05 -7.16 -13.45
C PHE A 137 -5.23 -7.51 -14.37
N LYS A 138 -5.21 -8.67 -15.04
CA LYS A 138 -6.33 -9.14 -15.87
C LYS A 138 -7.61 -9.37 -15.07
N VAL A 139 -7.53 -9.62 -13.76
CA VAL A 139 -8.70 -9.78 -12.89
C VAL A 139 -9.51 -8.49 -12.76
N ILE A 140 -8.90 -7.33 -13.02
CA ILE A 140 -9.56 -6.01 -12.96
C ILE A 140 -10.80 -5.96 -13.87
N GLU A 141 -10.83 -6.67 -14.98
CA GLU A 141 -11.99 -6.69 -15.87
C GLU A 141 -13.22 -7.34 -15.19
N PHE A 142 -13.01 -8.28 -14.29
CA PHE A 142 -14.08 -8.87 -13.47
C PHE A 142 -14.47 -7.93 -12.33
N GLN A 143 -13.50 -7.30 -11.68
CA GLN A 143 -13.75 -6.30 -10.65
C GLN A 143 -14.58 -5.13 -11.17
N LYS A 144 -14.26 -4.61 -12.37
CA LYS A 144 -15.04 -3.55 -13.03
C LYS A 144 -16.50 -3.95 -13.24
N LYS A 145 -16.76 -5.21 -13.62
CA LYS A 145 -18.13 -5.73 -13.75
C LYS A 145 -18.86 -5.70 -12.40
N ARG A 146 -18.20 -6.14 -11.32
CA ARG A 146 -18.76 -6.10 -9.95
C ARG A 146 -19.04 -4.68 -9.49
N LEU A 147 -18.10 -3.75 -9.74
CA LEU A 147 -18.22 -2.35 -9.33
C LEU A 147 -19.14 -1.52 -10.22
N GLY A 148 -19.42 -1.99 -11.44
CA GLY A 148 -20.18 -1.23 -12.46
C GLY A 148 -19.37 -0.10 -13.11
N THR A 149 -18.05 -0.25 -13.20
CA THR A 149 -17.12 0.77 -13.69
C THR A 149 -16.54 0.41 -15.07
N LYS A 150 -16.02 1.42 -15.77
CA LYS A 150 -15.29 1.25 -17.03
C LYS A 150 -13.78 1.39 -16.83
N ARG A 151 -13.38 2.32 -15.96
CA ARG A 151 -11.99 2.68 -15.70
C ARG A 151 -11.59 2.44 -14.25
N GLY A 152 -12.49 2.68 -13.30
CA GLY A 152 -12.23 2.59 -11.87
C GLY A 152 -11.98 1.16 -11.41
N PHE A 153 -10.98 0.97 -10.57
CA PHE A 153 -10.62 -0.30 -9.94
C PHE A 153 -9.81 -0.06 -8.66
N VAL A 154 -9.66 -1.09 -7.86
CA VAL A 154 -8.73 -1.14 -6.73
C VAL A 154 -7.65 -2.19 -7.02
N ALA A 155 -6.38 -1.83 -6.81
CA ALA A 155 -5.25 -2.75 -6.78
C ALA A 155 -4.47 -2.52 -5.48
N VAL A 156 -3.90 -3.60 -4.92
CA VAL A 156 -3.20 -3.53 -3.63
C VAL A 156 -1.78 -4.10 -3.74
N LYS A 157 -0.91 -3.65 -2.84
CA LYS A 157 0.39 -4.29 -2.63
C LYS A 157 0.32 -5.31 -1.49
N PRO A 158 1.20 -6.33 -1.47
CA PRO A 158 1.34 -7.24 -0.34
C PRO A 158 1.95 -6.54 0.89
N ASN A 159 2.12 -7.30 1.98
CA ASN A 159 2.86 -6.86 3.15
C ASN A 159 4.29 -6.44 2.78
N CYS A 160 4.84 -5.48 3.53
CA CYS A 160 6.15 -4.89 3.21
C CYS A 160 7.30 -5.89 3.35
N SER A 161 7.29 -6.78 4.34
CA SER A 161 8.32 -7.78 4.54
C SER A 161 8.39 -8.78 3.37
N ILE A 162 7.23 -9.17 2.83
CA ILE A 162 7.12 -10.12 1.71
C ILE A 162 7.80 -9.57 0.45
N GLN A 163 7.69 -8.28 0.20
CA GLN A 163 8.29 -7.65 -0.98
C GLN A 163 9.82 -7.72 -1.00
N SER A 164 10.46 -7.97 0.14
CA SER A 164 11.92 -8.10 0.23
C SER A 164 12.44 -9.47 -0.25
N TYR A 165 11.66 -10.54 -0.09
CA TYR A 165 12.11 -11.90 -0.42
C TYR A 165 11.29 -12.60 -1.50
N ALA A 166 10.02 -12.27 -1.69
CA ALA A 166 9.17 -12.93 -2.68
C ALA A 166 9.70 -12.83 -4.13
N PRO A 167 10.27 -11.69 -4.58
CA PRO A 167 10.90 -11.62 -5.89
C PRO A 167 12.06 -12.62 -6.05
N VAL A 168 12.90 -12.76 -5.02
CA VAL A 168 14.03 -13.71 -5.03
C VAL A 168 13.53 -15.15 -5.10
N LEU A 169 12.57 -15.51 -4.25
CA LEU A 169 11.96 -16.84 -4.29
C LEU A 169 11.27 -17.14 -5.62
N THR A 170 10.67 -16.10 -6.23
CA THR A 170 10.06 -16.24 -7.55
C THR A 170 11.09 -16.57 -8.63
N ALA A 171 12.25 -15.92 -8.58
CA ALA A 171 13.36 -16.22 -9.50
C ALA A 171 13.92 -17.64 -9.29
N TRP A 172 13.80 -18.18 -8.08
CA TRP A 172 14.27 -19.51 -7.74
C TRP A 172 13.22 -20.61 -7.90
N LYS A 173 12.03 -20.31 -8.39
CA LYS A 173 10.96 -21.32 -8.60
C LYS A 173 11.40 -22.49 -9.48
N GLU A 174 12.30 -22.27 -10.44
CA GLU A 174 12.85 -23.34 -11.26
C GLU A 174 13.63 -24.41 -10.48
N PHE A 175 14.13 -24.08 -9.29
CA PHE A 175 14.83 -25.01 -8.37
C PHE A 175 13.87 -25.70 -7.40
N GLU A 176 12.55 -25.47 -7.52
CA GLU A 176 11.50 -26.09 -6.71
C GLU A 176 11.77 -25.98 -5.19
N PRO A 177 11.98 -24.76 -4.62
CA PRO A 177 12.19 -24.65 -3.18
C PRO A 177 10.97 -25.16 -2.44
N TYR A 178 11.21 -26.11 -1.52
CA TYR A 178 10.14 -26.78 -0.77
C TYR A 178 10.01 -26.28 0.68
N GLU A 179 11.00 -25.58 1.17
CA GLU A 179 11.02 -25.01 2.51
C GLU A 179 11.72 -23.65 2.51
N VAL A 180 11.14 -22.69 3.21
CA VAL A 180 11.74 -21.35 3.42
C VAL A 180 11.71 -21.02 4.90
N VAL A 181 12.88 -20.75 5.47
CA VAL A 181 13.03 -20.19 6.80
C VAL A 181 13.50 -18.74 6.63
N ALA A 182 12.69 -17.80 7.11
CA ALA A 182 13.02 -16.37 6.99
C ALA A 182 12.97 -15.69 8.36
N THR A 183 13.94 -14.82 8.60
CA THR A 183 13.96 -13.88 9.71
C THR A 183 13.98 -12.47 9.14
N THR A 184 13.04 -11.63 9.54
CA THR A 184 12.97 -10.25 9.08
C THR A 184 13.25 -9.28 10.21
N TYR A 185 14.04 -8.25 9.93
CA TYR A 185 14.28 -7.13 10.82
C TYR A 185 13.48 -5.93 10.31
N GLN A 186 12.46 -5.55 11.05
CA GLN A 186 11.56 -4.48 10.64
C GLN A 186 11.77 -3.22 11.48
N ALA A 187 11.86 -2.07 10.80
CA ALA A 187 11.94 -0.79 11.49
C ALA A 187 10.60 -0.42 12.13
N ILE A 188 10.64 0.28 13.27
CA ILE A 188 9.44 0.78 13.99
C ILE A 188 8.57 1.73 13.12
N SER A 189 9.13 2.28 12.04
CA SER A 189 8.37 3.05 11.05
C SER A 189 7.28 2.22 10.37
N GLY A 190 7.41 0.90 10.29
CA GLY A 190 6.37 -0.01 9.84
C GLY A 190 5.12 0.01 10.72
N ALA A 191 5.27 0.32 12.00
CA ALA A 191 4.18 0.56 12.96
C ALA A 191 3.71 2.03 12.97
N GLY A 192 4.19 2.88 12.07
CA GLY A 192 3.88 4.32 12.05
C GLY A 192 4.50 5.11 13.20
N LYS A 193 5.53 4.57 13.86
CA LYS A 193 6.19 5.15 15.03
C LYS A 193 7.60 5.64 14.73
N THR A 194 8.08 6.51 15.58
CA THR A 194 9.48 6.94 15.66
C THR A 194 9.97 6.73 17.11
N PHE A 195 11.26 6.82 17.39
CA PHE A 195 11.76 6.75 18.77
C PHE A 195 11.21 7.86 19.65
N LYS A 196 10.87 9.03 19.08
CA LYS A 196 10.19 10.09 19.83
C LYS A 196 8.80 9.65 20.30
N ASP A 197 8.09 8.84 19.49
CA ASP A 197 6.76 8.31 19.82
C ASP A 197 6.83 7.03 20.67
N TRP A 198 7.98 6.35 20.64
CA TRP A 198 8.20 5.05 21.28
C TRP A 198 9.65 4.91 21.77
N PRO A 199 10.04 5.75 22.79
CA PRO A 199 11.44 5.85 23.22
C PRO A 199 11.99 4.55 23.84
N GLU A 200 11.16 3.70 24.43
CA GLU A 200 11.55 2.40 24.98
C GLU A 200 12.05 1.40 23.94
N MET A 201 11.87 1.70 22.65
CA MET A 201 12.38 0.89 21.56
C MET A 201 13.83 1.23 21.18
N GLU A 202 14.38 2.30 21.71
CA GLU A 202 15.78 2.63 21.46
C GLU A 202 16.70 1.57 22.10
N GLY A 203 17.48 0.87 21.26
CA GLY A 203 18.33 -0.25 21.69
C GLY A 203 17.57 -1.52 22.09
N ASN A 204 16.29 -1.63 21.78
CA ASN A 204 15.45 -2.75 22.16
C ASN A 204 14.87 -3.49 20.95
N ILE A 205 14.37 -4.70 21.17
CA ILE A 205 13.79 -5.59 20.16
C ILE A 205 12.44 -6.09 20.67
N ILE A 206 11.42 -6.06 19.79
CA ILE A 206 10.17 -6.80 20.00
C ILE A 206 10.26 -8.07 19.13
N PRO A 207 10.30 -9.25 19.73
CA PRO A 207 10.55 -10.50 18.99
C PRO A 207 9.32 -11.02 18.23
N TYR A 208 8.17 -10.36 18.33
CA TYR A 208 6.93 -10.79 17.70
C TYR A 208 6.07 -9.60 17.25
N ILE A 209 5.65 -9.63 15.99
CA ILE A 209 4.68 -8.67 15.43
C ILE A 209 3.41 -9.43 15.06
N GLY A 210 2.29 -9.12 15.73
CA GLY A 210 1.03 -9.82 15.54
C GLY A 210 0.54 -9.86 14.10
N GLY A 211 0.27 -11.08 13.59
CA GLY A 211 -0.25 -11.32 12.27
C GLY A 211 0.77 -11.21 11.12
N GLU A 212 2.05 -10.97 11.38
CA GLU A 212 3.08 -10.93 10.32
C GLU A 212 3.42 -12.34 9.81
N GLU A 213 3.48 -13.33 10.70
CA GLU A 213 3.74 -14.73 10.33
C GLU A 213 2.68 -15.25 9.37
N GLU A 214 1.38 -15.10 9.70
CA GLU A 214 0.28 -15.51 8.85
C GLU A 214 0.30 -14.83 7.47
N LYS A 215 0.57 -13.53 7.43
CA LYS A 215 0.71 -12.82 6.15
C LYS A 215 1.86 -13.38 5.32
N SER A 216 2.98 -13.66 5.98
CA SER A 216 4.18 -14.19 5.34
C SER A 216 4.00 -15.59 4.79
N GLU A 217 3.17 -16.41 5.42
CA GLU A 217 2.80 -17.74 4.94
C GLU A 217 1.80 -17.68 3.77
N GLN A 218 0.81 -16.79 3.85
CA GLN A 218 -0.34 -16.83 2.96
C GLN A 218 -0.23 -15.90 1.75
N GLU A 219 0.32 -14.69 1.92
CA GLU A 219 0.35 -13.72 0.81
C GLU A 219 1.25 -14.14 -0.35
N PRO A 220 2.43 -14.81 -0.15
CA PRO A 220 3.20 -15.33 -1.27
C PRO A 220 2.42 -16.34 -2.13
N LEU A 221 1.60 -17.19 -1.51
CA LEU A 221 0.76 -18.14 -2.24
C LEU A 221 -0.27 -17.43 -3.13
N ARG A 222 -0.77 -16.28 -2.69
CA ARG A 222 -1.66 -15.46 -3.51
C ARG A 222 -0.90 -14.75 -4.63
N LEU A 223 0.34 -14.29 -4.39
CA LEU A 223 1.18 -13.71 -5.45
C LEU A 223 1.50 -14.72 -6.55
N TRP A 224 1.71 -15.99 -6.19
CA TRP A 224 1.97 -17.09 -7.13
C TRP A 224 0.70 -17.80 -7.60
N GLY A 225 -0.45 -17.30 -7.22
CA GLY A 225 -1.74 -17.83 -7.61
C GLY A 225 -2.06 -17.60 -9.09
N GLU A 226 -3.22 -17.99 -9.49
CA GLU A 226 -3.72 -17.85 -10.85
C GLU A 226 -5.16 -17.33 -10.87
N ILE A 227 -5.56 -16.74 -11.99
CA ILE A 227 -6.93 -16.27 -12.16
C ILE A 227 -7.78 -17.44 -12.65
N LYS A 228 -8.83 -17.79 -11.88
CA LYS A 228 -9.86 -18.77 -12.23
C LYS A 228 -11.23 -18.15 -12.00
N ASP A 229 -12.09 -18.22 -13.00
CA ASP A 229 -13.49 -17.74 -12.94
C ASP A 229 -13.64 -16.28 -12.45
N GLY A 230 -12.64 -15.44 -12.74
CA GLY A 230 -12.64 -14.03 -12.36
C GLY A 230 -12.15 -13.72 -10.96
N GLU A 231 -11.55 -14.70 -10.30
CA GLU A 231 -10.98 -14.58 -8.96
C GLU A 231 -9.52 -15.02 -8.94
N ILE A 232 -8.71 -14.46 -8.03
CA ILE A 232 -7.36 -14.92 -7.80
C ILE A 232 -7.39 -16.06 -6.78
N VAL A 233 -7.09 -17.27 -7.25
CA VAL A 233 -6.97 -18.48 -6.44
C VAL A 233 -5.52 -18.65 -6.04
N LYS A 234 -5.27 -18.87 -4.75
CA LYS A 234 -3.92 -19.13 -4.23
C LYS A 234 -3.28 -20.32 -4.90
N ALA A 235 -1.96 -20.28 -5.09
CA ALA A 235 -1.19 -21.48 -5.39
C ALA A 235 -1.42 -22.53 -4.29
N SER A 236 -1.43 -23.80 -4.67
CA SER A 236 -1.45 -24.89 -3.70
C SER A 236 -0.18 -24.85 -2.86
N GLU A 237 -0.32 -25.09 -1.57
CA GLU A 237 0.84 -25.35 -0.72
C GLU A 237 1.61 -26.56 -1.30
N PRO A 238 2.94 -26.55 -1.32
CA PRO A 238 3.69 -27.75 -1.66
C PRO A 238 3.26 -28.87 -0.72
N ALA A 239 3.17 -30.10 -1.24
CA ALA A 239 2.61 -31.27 -0.54
C ALA A 239 3.31 -31.66 0.78
N SER A 240 4.48 -31.11 1.05
CA SER A 240 5.13 -31.11 2.36
C SER A 240 4.78 -29.79 3.05
N ALA A 241 3.96 -29.86 4.08
CA ALA A 241 3.62 -28.73 4.93
C ALA A 241 4.89 -28.14 5.57
N SER A 242 5.47 -27.17 4.90
CA SER A 242 6.61 -26.42 5.40
C SER A 242 6.07 -25.25 6.18
N VAL A 243 6.18 -25.37 7.49
CA VAL A 243 5.80 -24.28 8.41
C VAL A 243 6.82 -23.16 8.23
N TYR A 244 6.43 -22.11 7.54
CA TYR A 244 7.22 -20.88 7.48
C TYR A 244 7.13 -20.21 8.85
N ARG A 245 8.18 -20.30 9.66
CA ARG A 245 8.29 -19.56 10.92
C ARG A 245 9.08 -18.30 10.68
N PHE A 246 8.42 -17.14 10.78
CA PHE A 246 9.05 -15.84 10.72
C PHE A 246 9.20 -15.30 12.15
N TRP A 247 10.43 -15.06 12.54
CA TRP A 247 10.75 -14.26 13.71
C TRP A 247 10.96 -12.82 13.22
N THR A 248 10.15 -11.91 13.67
CA THR A 248 10.32 -10.49 13.33
C THR A 248 10.94 -9.78 14.51
N ASP A 249 12.20 -9.38 14.34
CA ASP A 249 12.88 -8.50 15.26
C ASP A 249 12.78 -7.07 14.72
N ILE A 250 12.28 -6.15 15.54
CA ILE A 250 12.29 -4.73 15.18
C ILE A 250 13.62 -4.16 15.65
N GLN A 251 14.59 -4.14 14.77
CA GLN A 251 15.85 -3.42 14.99
C GLN A 251 15.87 -2.14 14.17
N GLN A 252 16.36 -1.07 14.76
CA GLN A 252 16.62 0.17 14.04
C GLN A 252 17.77 -0.07 13.06
N LEU A 253 17.46 -0.13 11.77
CA LEU A 253 18.43 0.13 10.74
C LEU A 253 18.44 1.65 10.51
N TYR A 254 19.52 2.30 10.95
CA TYR A 254 19.85 3.63 10.48
C TYR A 254 20.18 3.51 8.99
N LEU A 255 19.32 4.02 8.14
CA LEU A 255 19.62 4.33 6.75
C LEU A 255 19.58 5.84 6.57
#